data_60ba192acffeba75a10571198f617376
#
_entry.id   60ba192acffeba75a10571198f617376
#
_cell.length_a   1.000
_cell.length_b   1.000
_cell.length_c   1.000
_cell.angle_alpha   90.00
_cell.angle_beta   90.00
_cell.angle_gamma   90.00
#
_symmetry.space_group_name_H-M   'P 1'
#
loop_
_entity.id
_entity.type
_entity.pdbx_description
1 polymer ?
#
loop_
_entity_poly.entity_id
_entity_poly.type
_entity_poly.pdbx_seq_one_letter_code
_entity_poly.pdbx_strand_id
1 'polypeptide(L)'
;MITYLENRPVRDRGDASDERPVMLGDQLGVDLPVFAAPMAGGATTPQLVDAAAKAGSLGFLAAGYKSPEALGQELSAASSTGFGVNLFAPNPLPVDREEFRRYAGLIALEADRYGIELEGAEPIEDDDRWHEKLEVLRAHPVPVVSFTFGIPSRDDLAVLRATGALLLQTVTTIDEAKAASDAGVDALVVQASAAGGHSGTFTPKQPPAEAPINDLVAAVRRTVGLPVIAAGGLATAEEVAAVIRAGADAVAVGTILLRSDEAGTSATHRAALKDPSRTHTVVTHAFTGRPARALPNAFTNKYSDLAPYGYPALHHLTSGLRKAAAAAGDEEYLHLWAGTGFRHATEEPAAAILTRLAEKL
;
A
#
# COMPACT_ATOMS: atom_id res chain seq x y z
N MET A 1 20.95 -19.46 16.94
CA MET A 1 22.25 -19.95 16.44
C MET A 1 22.52 -19.23 15.14
N ILE A 2 23.21 -18.09 15.26
CA ILE A 2 23.41 -17.06 14.22
C ILE A 2 24.60 -17.52 13.38
N THR A 3 24.40 -17.97 12.16
CA THR A 3 25.51 -18.23 11.24
C THR A 3 25.01 -18.26 9.78
N TYR A 4 24.59 -17.10 9.23
CA TYR A 4 24.39 -16.96 7.78
C TYR A 4 24.58 -15.52 7.23
N LEU A 5 25.23 -14.62 7.96
CA LEU A 5 25.49 -13.25 7.49
C LEU A 5 26.97 -12.86 7.42
N GLU A 6 27.89 -13.83 7.41
CA GLU A 6 29.32 -13.52 7.18
C GLU A 6 29.71 -13.89 5.74
N ASN A 7 30.17 -12.88 5.02
CA ASN A 7 30.77 -12.87 3.68
C ASN A 7 29.86 -12.61 2.48
N ARG A 8 29.34 -11.39 2.37
CA ARG A 8 29.12 -10.81 1.04
C ARG A 8 30.32 -9.93 0.67
N PRO A 9 31.07 -10.24 -0.40
CA PRO A 9 32.14 -9.37 -0.86
C PRO A 9 31.55 -8.05 -1.39
N VAL A 10 32.17 -6.93 -1.02
CA VAL A 10 31.96 -5.63 -1.67
C VAL A 10 32.38 -5.83 -3.14
N ARG A 11 31.43 -5.85 -4.06
CA ARG A 11 31.71 -5.95 -5.49
C ARG A 11 32.21 -4.61 -6.01
N ASP A 12 33.44 -4.63 -6.44
CA ASP A 12 34.08 -3.59 -7.25
C ASP A 12 33.33 -3.46 -8.60
N ARG A 13 32.98 -2.24 -8.98
CA ARG A 13 32.31 -1.96 -10.27
C ARG A 13 33.36 -1.95 -11.40
N GLY A 14 33.74 -3.12 -11.82
CA GLY A 14 34.65 -3.29 -12.94
C GLY A 14 34.23 -4.46 -13.82
N ASP A 15 33.81 -4.12 -15.01
CA ASP A 15 33.57 -4.96 -16.20
C ASP A 15 32.10 -5.31 -16.50
N ALA A 16 31.53 -4.50 -17.41
CA ALA A 16 30.20 -4.71 -17.99
C ALA A 16 30.31 -5.64 -19.21
N SER A 17 30.37 -6.95 -19.00
CA SER A 17 30.15 -7.93 -20.07
C SER A 17 29.55 -9.20 -19.51
N ASP A 18 28.27 -9.47 -19.89
CA ASP A 18 27.62 -10.78 -19.86
C ASP A 18 26.98 -11.27 -18.52
N GLU A 19 26.70 -10.42 -17.55
CA GLU A 19 25.83 -10.82 -16.43
C GLU A 19 24.35 -10.57 -16.78
N ARG A 20 23.54 -11.63 -16.88
CA ARG A 20 22.08 -11.48 -16.88
C ARG A 20 21.69 -10.64 -15.65
N PRO A 21 20.80 -9.64 -15.80
CA PRO A 21 20.34 -8.89 -14.65
C PRO A 21 19.77 -9.88 -13.62
N VAL A 22 20.29 -9.82 -12.39
CA VAL A 22 19.80 -10.66 -11.29
C VAL A 22 18.32 -10.39 -11.14
N MET A 23 17.48 -11.40 -11.34
CA MET A 23 16.03 -11.26 -11.25
C MET A 23 15.65 -10.78 -9.85
N LEU A 24 14.63 -9.92 -9.75
CA LEU A 24 14.15 -9.39 -8.46
C LEU A 24 13.80 -10.54 -7.49
N GLY A 25 13.20 -11.62 -8.00
CA GLY A 25 12.90 -12.83 -7.23
C GLY A 25 14.14 -13.45 -6.57
N ASP A 26 15.27 -13.54 -7.32
CA ASP A 26 16.52 -14.06 -6.79
C ASP A 26 17.11 -13.17 -5.68
N GLN A 27 16.96 -11.83 -5.82
CA GLN A 27 17.41 -10.87 -4.81
C GLN A 27 16.58 -10.97 -3.51
N LEU A 28 15.28 -11.24 -3.66
CA LEU A 28 14.32 -11.35 -2.58
C LEU A 28 14.27 -12.76 -1.98
N GLY A 29 14.84 -13.76 -2.67
CA GLY A 29 14.77 -15.16 -2.27
C GLY A 29 13.35 -15.73 -2.31
N VAL A 30 12.54 -15.33 -3.31
CA VAL A 30 11.16 -15.77 -3.50
C VAL A 30 11.00 -16.51 -4.82
N ASP A 31 10.22 -17.59 -4.79
CA ASP A 31 9.93 -18.44 -5.96
C ASP A 31 8.70 -17.94 -6.73
N LEU A 32 7.75 -17.31 -6.01
CA LEU A 32 6.47 -16.86 -6.55
C LEU A 32 6.45 -15.34 -6.72
N PRO A 33 6.46 -14.79 -7.95
CA PRO A 33 6.51 -13.34 -8.19
C PRO A 33 5.13 -12.65 -8.07
N VAL A 34 4.28 -13.12 -7.15
CA VAL A 34 2.95 -12.57 -6.84
C VAL A 34 2.90 -12.24 -5.36
N PHE A 35 3.08 -10.97 -5.00
CA PHE A 35 3.27 -10.50 -3.63
C PHE A 35 1.96 -10.07 -2.98
N ALA A 36 1.85 -10.27 -1.66
CA ALA A 36 0.78 -9.69 -0.86
C ALA A 36 1.12 -8.22 -0.56
N ALA A 37 0.38 -7.29 -1.18
CA ALA A 37 0.57 -5.86 -1.03
C ALA A 37 0.28 -5.39 0.41
N PRO A 38 0.94 -4.32 0.89
CA PRO A 38 0.62 -3.72 2.18
C PRO A 38 -0.75 -3.06 2.14
N MET A 39 -1.60 -3.38 3.11
CA MET A 39 -2.95 -2.82 3.25
C MET A 39 -3.10 -2.22 4.65
N ALA A 40 -2.83 -0.92 4.77
CA ALA A 40 -2.94 -0.19 6.03
C ALA A 40 -4.39 -0.15 6.56
N GLY A 41 -4.54 0.10 7.85
CA GLY A 41 -5.86 0.14 8.50
C GLY A 41 -6.34 -1.23 9.02
N GLY A 42 -5.44 -2.22 9.11
CA GLY A 42 -5.69 -3.49 9.77
C GLY A 42 -5.92 -4.69 8.83
N ALA A 43 -6.08 -4.49 7.53
CA ALA A 43 -6.30 -5.59 6.59
C ALA A 43 -5.06 -6.49 6.45
N THR A 44 -3.84 -5.93 6.45
CA THR A 44 -2.62 -6.73 6.56
C THR A 44 -2.39 -7.13 8.01
N THR A 45 -2.15 -8.42 8.23
CA THR A 45 -1.79 -9.04 9.52
C THR A 45 -0.46 -9.79 9.39
N PRO A 46 0.23 -10.10 10.50
CA PRO A 46 1.37 -11.00 10.48
C PRO A 46 1.05 -12.38 9.87
N GLN A 47 -0.18 -12.90 10.09
CA GLN A 47 -0.64 -14.17 9.54
C GLN A 47 -0.75 -14.12 8.01
N LEU A 48 -1.20 -12.99 7.44
CA LEU A 48 -1.26 -12.81 5.98
C LEU A 48 0.15 -12.81 5.37
N VAL A 49 1.09 -12.16 6.03
CA VAL A 49 2.50 -12.13 5.61
C VAL A 49 3.12 -13.53 5.69
N ASP A 50 2.86 -14.27 6.76
CA ASP A 50 3.32 -15.65 6.92
C ASP A 50 2.69 -16.60 5.88
N ALA A 51 1.42 -16.38 5.51
CA ALA A 51 0.76 -17.13 4.45
C ALA A 51 1.40 -16.87 3.06
N ALA A 52 1.78 -15.63 2.78
CA ALA A 52 2.52 -15.29 1.57
C ALA A 52 3.89 -16.00 1.53
N ALA A 53 4.63 -15.97 2.63
CA ALA A 53 5.92 -16.66 2.73
C ALA A 53 5.78 -18.19 2.56
N LYS A 54 4.73 -18.81 3.11
CA LYS A 54 4.42 -20.24 2.90
C LYS A 54 4.15 -20.60 1.45
N ALA A 55 3.61 -19.65 0.67
CA ALA A 55 3.42 -19.81 -0.78
C ALA A 55 4.71 -19.63 -1.59
N GLY A 56 5.87 -19.36 -0.96
CA GLY A 56 7.10 -18.97 -1.66
C GLY A 56 7.09 -17.56 -2.21
N SER A 57 6.24 -16.70 -1.66
CA SER A 57 6.02 -15.30 -2.06
C SER A 57 6.49 -14.31 -1.00
N LEU A 58 6.34 -13.02 -1.26
CA LEU A 58 6.62 -11.93 -0.34
C LEU A 58 5.33 -11.27 0.13
N GLY A 59 5.18 -11.11 1.46
CA GLY A 59 4.14 -10.28 2.06
C GLY A 59 4.74 -9.00 2.64
N PHE A 60 3.94 -7.94 2.73
CA PHE A 60 4.36 -6.67 3.33
C PHE A 60 3.49 -6.33 4.54
N LEU A 61 4.10 -6.12 5.71
CA LEU A 61 3.44 -5.43 6.82
C LEU A 61 3.22 -3.96 6.47
N ALA A 62 2.08 -3.42 6.87
CA ALA A 62 1.73 -2.03 6.61
C ALA A 62 1.92 -1.21 7.90
N ALA A 63 2.95 -0.37 7.95
CA ALA A 63 3.25 0.45 9.12
C ALA A 63 2.44 1.76 9.18
N GLY A 64 1.76 2.15 8.09
CA GLY A 64 0.94 3.36 8.06
C GLY A 64 -0.14 3.37 9.13
N TYR A 65 -0.28 4.50 9.83
CA TYR A 65 -1.22 4.76 10.94
C TYR A 65 -0.93 3.99 12.25
N LYS A 66 0.14 3.22 12.33
CA LYS A 66 0.55 2.50 13.52
C LYS A 66 1.55 3.30 14.35
N SER A 67 1.53 3.10 15.67
CA SER A 67 2.62 3.59 16.50
C SER A 67 3.89 2.74 16.27
N PRO A 68 5.08 3.27 16.58
CA PRO A 68 6.33 2.49 16.54
C PRO A 68 6.28 1.21 17.36
N GLU A 69 5.61 1.26 18.53
CA GLU A 69 5.43 0.12 19.43
C GLU A 69 4.55 -0.97 18.77
N ALA A 70 3.45 -0.57 18.12
CA ALA A 70 2.57 -1.48 17.39
C ALA A 70 3.30 -2.12 16.20
N LEU A 71 4.11 -1.35 15.48
CA LEU A 71 4.97 -1.88 14.42
C LEU A 71 5.95 -2.93 14.98
N GLY A 72 6.65 -2.62 16.08
CA GLY A 72 7.57 -3.56 16.74
C GLY A 72 6.89 -4.86 17.19
N GLN A 73 5.65 -4.77 17.68
CA GLN A 73 4.85 -5.95 18.04
C GLN A 73 4.53 -6.81 16.84
N GLU A 74 4.12 -6.22 15.70
CA GLU A 74 3.83 -6.98 14.48
C GLU A 74 5.08 -7.62 13.87
N LEU A 75 6.22 -6.91 13.87
CA LEU A 75 7.50 -7.47 13.45
C LEU A 75 7.88 -8.71 14.27
N SER A 76 7.62 -8.67 15.58
CA SER A 76 7.88 -9.79 16.49
C SER A 76 6.85 -10.92 16.34
N ALA A 77 5.65 -10.64 15.88
CA ALA A 77 4.56 -11.61 15.71
C ALA A 77 4.65 -12.36 14.38
N ALA A 78 5.32 -11.84 13.36
CA ALA A 78 5.55 -12.52 12.10
C ALA A 78 6.52 -13.70 12.33
N SER A 79 6.13 -14.90 11.89
CA SER A 79 6.91 -16.13 12.06
C SER A 79 7.93 -16.32 10.95
N SER A 80 7.68 -15.77 9.77
CA SER A 80 8.60 -15.78 8.63
C SER A 80 9.67 -14.71 8.78
N THR A 81 10.83 -14.90 8.15
CA THR A 81 11.91 -13.91 8.09
C THR A 81 11.97 -13.20 6.75
N GLY A 82 11.22 -13.69 5.73
CA GLY A 82 11.19 -13.17 4.38
C GLY A 82 9.95 -12.32 4.12
N PHE A 83 9.87 -11.12 4.71
CA PHE A 83 8.78 -10.18 4.46
C PHE A 83 9.29 -8.73 4.34
N GLY A 84 8.46 -7.87 3.77
CA GLY A 84 8.73 -6.45 3.68
C GLY A 84 7.90 -5.63 4.68
N VAL A 85 8.29 -4.38 4.86
CA VAL A 85 7.52 -3.36 5.59
C VAL A 85 7.26 -2.17 4.68
N ASN A 86 6.01 -1.71 4.63
CA ASN A 86 5.66 -0.48 3.93
C ASN A 86 5.49 0.68 4.90
N LEU A 87 6.16 1.79 4.61
CA LEU A 87 6.08 3.06 5.33
C LEU A 87 5.37 4.12 4.47
N PHE A 88 4.66 5.02 5.13
CA PHE A 88 4.21 6.27 4.50
C PHE A 88 5.32 7.31 4.62
N ALA A 89 6.03 7.56 3.52
CA ALA A 89 7.05 8.59 3.49
C ALA A 89 6.40 9.99 3.54
N PRO A 90 6.98 10.93 4.30
CA PRO A 90 6.41 12.26 4.44
C PRO A 90 6.17 12.94 3.08
N ASN A 91 4.94 13.32 2.84
CA ASN A 91 4.50 14.12 1.70
C ASN A 91 3.31 14.98 2.17
N PRO A 92 3.59 16.03 2.95
CA PRO A 92 2.56 16.81 3.61
C PRO A 92 1.62 17.47 2.59
N LEU A 93 0.35 17.41 2.88
CA LEU A 93 -0.73 18.05 2.12
C LEU A 93 -1.56 18.88 3.10
N PRO A 94 -1.03 20.02 3.58
CA PRO A 94 -1.71 20.85 4.57
C PRO A 94 -3.08 21.30 4.06
N VAL A 95 -4.07 21.30 4.96
CA VAL A 95 -5.41 21.78 4.69
C VAL A 95 -5.56 23.22 5.18
N ASP A 96 -6.31 24.04 4.43
CA ASP A 96 -6.75 25.34 4.94
C ASP A 96 -7.70 25.15 6.14
N ARG A 97 -7.49 25.91 7.22
CA ARG A 97 -8.25 25.76 8.48
C ARG A 97 -9.73 26.05 8.32
N GLU A 98 -10.10 27.01 7.48
CA GLU A 98 -11.49 27.35 7.23
C GLU A 98 -12.19 26.24 6.43
N GLU A 99 -11.51 25.71 5.39
CA GLU A 99 -11.99 24.56 4.62
C GLU A 99 -12.14 23.33 5.50
N PHE A 100 -11.17 23.07 6.40
CA PHE A 100 -11.24 21.96 7.36
C PHE A 100 -12.44 22.07 8.28
N ARG A 101 -12.64 23.25 8.92
CA ARG A 101 -13.78 23.48 9.82
C ARG A 101 -15.13 23.41 9.10
N ARG A 102 -15.19 23.96 7.88
CA ARG A 102 -16.36 23.83 7.02
C ARG A 102 -16.68 22.35 6.77
N TYR A 103 -15.68 21.54 6.42
CA TYR A 103 -15.87 20.12 6.18
C TYR A 103 -16.25 19.36 7.45
N ALA A 104 -15.64 19.64 8.58
CA ALA A 104 -16.02 19.08 9.88
C ALA A 104 -17.51 19.37 10.20
N GLY A 105 -17.97 20.60 9.97
CA GLY A 105 -19.39 20.96 10.13
C GLY A 105 -20.31 20.21 9.16
N LEU A 106 -19.89 19.95 7.92
CA LEU A 106 -20.70 19.21 6.96
C LEU A 106 -20.91 17.74 7.36
N ILE A 107 -19.91 17.10 7.98
CA ILE A 107 -19.97 15.68 8.37
C ILE A 107 -20.41 15.48 9.84
N ALA A 108 -20.65 16.58 10.59
CA ALA A 108 -20.98 16.51 12.01
C ALA A 108 -22.25 15.68 12.28
N LEU A 109 -23.30 15.82 11.48
CA LEU A 109 -24.55 15.06 11.64
C LEU A 109 -24.33 13.54 11.54
N GLU A 110 -23.39 13.11 10.69
CA GLU A 110 -23.04 11.70 10.55
C GLU A 110 -22.21 11.22 11.75
N ALA A 111 -21.32 12.06 12.26
CA ALA A 111 -20.49 11.76 13.43
C ALA A 111 -21.36 11.69 14.71
N ASP A 112 -22.33 12.59 14.87
CA ASP A 112 -23.26 12.64 15.99
C ASP A 112 -24.09 11.35 16.14
N ARG A 113 -24.42 10.68 15.04
CA ARG A 113 -25.10 9.36 15.05
C ARG A 113 -24.36 8.31 15.86
N TYR A 114 -23.06 8.46 15.95
CA TYR A 114 -22.16 7.54 16.67
C TYR A 114 -21.60 8.17 17.95
N GLY A 115 -22.13 9.31 18.39
CA GLY A 115 -21.67 10.01 19.59
C GLY A 115 -20.27 10.62 19.45
N ILE A 116 -19.86 10.97 18.23
CA ILE A 116 -18.57 11.59 17.94
C ILE A 116 -18.76 13.07 17.69
N GLU A 117 -18.22 13.87 18.59
CA GLU A 117 -18.27 15.33 18.51
C GLU A 117 -17.13 15.85 17.63
N LEU A 118 -17.48 16.66 16.62
CA LEU A 118 -16.52 17.31 15.72
C LEU A 118 -16.50 18.84 15.87
N GLU A 119 -17.33 19.39 16.77
CA GLU A 119 -17.30 20.82 17.06
C GLU A 119 -15.95 21.23 17.65
N GLY A 120 -15.35 22.28 17.12
CA GLY A 120 -14.04 22.74 17.56
C GLY A 120 -12.85 21.87 17.13
N ALA A 121 -13.08 20.88 16.28
CA ALA A 121 -11.97 20.08 15.75
C ALA A 121 -10.94 20.96 15.04
N GLU A 122 -9.66 20.68 15.30
CA GLU A 122 -8.52 21.33 14.65
C GLU A 122 -7.74 20.31 13.81
N PRO A 123 -7.13 20.75 12.70
CA PRO A 123 -6.36 19.84 11.85
C PRO A 123 -5.13 19.30 12.60
N ILE A 124 -4.96 17.99 12.58
CA ILE A 124 -3.76 17.30 13.07
C ILE A 124 -2.89 17.02 11.86
N GLU A 125 -1.71 17.62 11.86
CA GLU A 125 -0.70 17.49 10.81
C GLU A 125 0.50 16.77 11.40
N ASP A 126 0.67 15.50 11.10
CA ASP A 126 1.80 14.68 11.54
C ASP A 126 2.49 13.99 10.36
N ASP A 127 3.64 13.39 10.61
CA ASP A 127 4.45 12.65 9.65
C ASP A 127 4.35 11.12 9.83
N ASP A 128 3.30 10.64 10.49
CA ASP A 128 3.09 9.22 10.79
C ASP A 128 4.23 8.63 11.65
N ARG A 129 4.83 9.45 12.51
CA ARG A 129 5.96 9.05 13.38
C ARG A 129 7.15 8.51 12.56
N TRP A 130 7.48 9.19 11.46
CA TRP A 130 8.43 8.75 10.45
C TRP A 130 9.77 8.30 11.05
N HIS A 131 10.46 9.19 11.75
CA HIS A 131 11.79 8.90 12.27
C HIS A 131 11.79 7.78 13.32
N GLU A 132 10.78 7.73 14.19
CA GLU A 132 10.68 6.67 15.20
C GLU A 132 10.46 5.29 14.55
N LYS A 133 9.70 5.22 13.44
CA LYS A 133 9.53 3.98 12.67
C LYS A 133 10.82 3.56 11.96
N LEU A 134 11.62 4.51 11.48
CA LEU A 134 12.95 4.20 10.94
C LEU A 134 13.85 3.58 12.02
N GLU A 135 13.82 4.10 13.26
CA GLU A 135 14.56 3.53 14.38
C GLU A 135 14.10 2.12 14.73
N VAL A 136 12.78 1.84 14.66
CA VAL A 136 12.26 0.48 14.84
C VAL A 136 12.84 -0.47 13.77
N LEU A 137 12.86 -0.07 12.50
CA LEU A 137 13.41 -0.89 11.41
C LEU A 137 14.93 -1.03 11.48
N ARG A 138 15.63 -0.03 12.02
CA ARG A 138 17.07 -0.12 12.30
C ARG A 138 17.35 -1.13 13.41
N ALA A 139 16.50 -1.19 14.44
CA ALA A 139 16.64 -2.14 15.56
C ALA A 139 16.14 -3.55 15.19
N HIS A 140 15.18 -3.66 14.28
CA HIS A 140 14.59 -4.91 13.80
C HIS A 140 14.67 -4.97 12.26
N PRO A 141 15.85 -5.26 11.69
CA PRO A 141 16.06 -5.26 10.25
C PRO A 141 15.13 -6.24 9.51
N VAL A 142 14.59 -5.78 8.38
CA VAL A 142 13.78 -6.59 7.45
C VAL A 142 14.43 -6.59 6.07
N PRO A 143 14.24 -7.63 5.26
CA PRO A 143 14.91 -7.71 3.94
C PRO A 143 14.42 -6.66 2.95
N VAL A 144 13.20 -6.12 3.11
CA VAL A 144 12.62 -5.17 2.18
C VAL A 144 11.89 -4.05 2.92
N VAL A 145 12.14 -2.81 2.53
CA VAL A 145 11.35 -1.65 2.96
C VAL A 145 10.79 -0.95 1.74
N SER A 146 9.48 -0.72 1.72
CA SER A 146 8.82 0.01 0.64
C SER A 146 8.21 1.32 1.14
N PHE A 147 8.14 2.30 0.26
CA PHE A 147 7.64 3.64 0.58
C PHE A 147 6.44 4.00 -0.29
N THR A 148 5.51 4.74 0.31
CA THR A 148 4.32 5.27 -0.37
C THR A 148 4.18 6.76 -0.04
N PHE A 149 3.67 7.58 -0.97
CA PHE A 149 3.36 9.01 -0.92
C PHE A 149 4.52 9.95 -1.25
N GLY A 150 5.63 9.90 -0.50
CA GLY A 150 6.82 10.72 -0.74
C GLY A 150 8.05 9.88 -1.05
N ILE A 151 9.12 10.55 -1.41
CA ILE A 151 10.46 9.97 -1.52
C ILE A 151 11.21 10.29 -0.22
N PRO A 152 11.74 9.29 0.50
CA PRO A 152 12.57 9.54 1.68
C PRO A 152 13.81 10.37 1.36
N SER A 153 14.34 11.06 2.34
CA SER A 153 15.61 11.77 2.19
C SER A 153 16.77 10.79 1.90
N ARG A 154 17.86 11.31 1.34
CA ARG A 154 19.06 10.48 1.09
C ARG A 154 19.63 9.90 2.38
N ASP A 155 19.53 10.61 3.49
CA ASP A 155 20.01 10.16 4.79
C ASP A 155 19.13 9.04 5.32
N ASP A 156 17.81 9.14 5.20
CA ASP A 156 16.86 8.08 5.60
C ASP A 156 17.07 6.80 4.78
N LEU A 157 17.23 6.95 3.44
CA LEU A 157 17.57 5.82 2.57
C LEU A 157 18.90 5.17 2.96
N ALA A 158 19.91 5.95 3.34
CA ALA A 158 21.20 5.44 3.78
C ALA A 158 21.10 4.67 5.10
N VAL A 159 20.30 5.17 6.06
CA VAL A 159 20.04 4.48 7.35
C VAL A 159 19.43 3.10 7.10
N LEU A 160 18.40 3.02 6.27
CA LEU A 160 17.73 1.74 5.98
C LEU A 160 18.61 0.81 5.13
N ARG A 161 19.35 1.34 4.16
CA ARG A 161 20.29 0.53 3.36
C ARG A 161 21.40 -0.08 4.21
N ALA A 162 21.86 0.63 5.25
CA ALA A 162 22.85 0.10 6.19
C ALA A 162 22.36 -1.13 6.97
N THR A 163 21.04 -1.37 7.05
CA THR A 163 20.48 -2.60 7.63
C THR A 163 20.50 -3.80 6.67
N GLY A 164 20.85 -3.60 5.41
CA GLY A 164 20.81 -4.60 4.35
C GLY A 164 19.48 -4.71 3.61
N ALA A 165 18.52 -3.83 3.89
CA ALA A 165 17.21 -3.84 3.24
C ALA A 165 17.29 -3.38 1.78
N LEU A 166 16.51 -4.03 0.90
CA LEU A 166 16.16 -3.51 -0.42
C LEU A 166 15.08 -2.44 -0.26
N LEU A 167 15.26 -1.31 -0.95
CA LEU A 167 14.40 -0.13 -0.82
C LEU A 167 13.53 0.02 -2.06
N LEU A 168 12.22 -0.03 -1.89
CA LEU A 168 11.24 0.03 -2.95
C LEU A 168 10.43 1.32 -2.85
N GLN A 169 10.13 1.96 -3.99
CA GLN A 169 9.27 3.15 -4.04
C GLN A 169 8.01 2.89 -4.85
N THR A 170 6.85 3.22 -4.27
CA THR A 170 5.58 3.24 -5.01
C THR A 170 5.52 4.49 -5.87
N VAL A 171 5.21 4.31 -7.16
CA VAL A 171 5.10 5.37 -8.16
C VAL A 171 3.85 5.16 -9.01
N THR A 172 3.24 6.26 -9.48
CA THR A 172 2.01 6.23 -10.29
C THR A 172 2.19 6.83 -11.68
N THR A 173 3.35 7.47 -11.93
CA THR A 173 3.68 8.13 -13.20
C THR A 173 5.12 7.86 -13.60
N ILE A 174 5.44 8.13 -14.88
CA ILE A 174 6.81 8.04 -15.40
C ILE A 174 7.73 9.04 -14.71
N ASP A 175 7.26 10.24 -14.42
CA ASP A 175 8.09 11.27 -13.78
C ASP A 175 8.38 10.93 -12.31
N GLU A 176 7.42 10.34 -11.60
CA GLU A 176 7.64 9.76 -10.28
C GLU A 176 8.67 8.61 -10.32
N ALA A 177 8.60 7.75 -11.36
CA ALA A 177 9.56 6.67 -11.55
C ALA A 177 11.00 7.19 -11.77
N LYS A 178 11.18 8.25 -12.56
CA LYS A 178 12.48 8.92 -12.73
C LYS A 178 12.99 9.49 -11.39
N ALA A 179 12.13 10.24 -10.69
CA ALA A 179 12.49 10.85 -9.40
C ALA A 179 12.91 9.79 -8.36
N ALA A 180 12.20 8.65 -8.30
CA ALA A 180 12.53 7.54 -7.43
C ALA A 180 13.87 6.88 -7.82
N SER A 181 14.11 6.69 -9.12
CA SER A 181 15.39 6.18 -9.65
C SER A 181 16.55 7.10 -9.29
N ASP A 182 16.39 8.41 -9.46
CA ASP A 182 17.39 9.43 -9.13
C ASP A 182 17.67 9.52 -7.61
N ALA A 183 16.68 9.20 -6.78
CA ALA A 183 16.85 9.08 -5.34
C ALA A 183 17.66 7.84 -4.95
N GLY A 184 17.76 6.85 -5.85
CA GLY A 184 18.61 5.68 -5.68
C GLY A 184 17.91 4.51 -4.98
N VAL A 185 16.60 4.33 -5.12
CA VAL A 185 15.89 3.11 -4.66
C VAL A 185 16.28 1.91 -5.53
N ASP A 186 16.01 0.71 -5.02
CA ASP A 186 16.48 -0.54 -5.66
C ASP A 186 15.43 -1.14 -6.62
N ALA A 187 14.13 -0.85 -6.42
CA ALA A 187 13.04 -1.26 -7.32
C ALA A 187 11.83 -0.32 -7.19
N LEU A 188 10.90 -0.44 -8.14
CA LEU A 188 9.68 0.36 -8.19
C LEU A 188 8.44 -0.52 -8.01
N VAL A 189 7.47 -0.04 -7.22
CA VAL A 189 6.09 -0.54 -7.23
C VAL A 189 5.26 0.40 -8.10
N VAL A 190 4.98 -0.01 -9.32
CA VAL A 190 4.20 0.78 -10.30
C VAL A 190 2.73 0.55 -10.05
N GLN A 191 2.06 1.55 -9.47
CA GLN A 191 0.67 1.46 -9.06
C GLN A 191 -0.25 2.15 -10.08
N ALA A 192 -1.13 1.37 -10.72
CA ALA A 192 -2.20 1.93 -11.57
C ALA A 192 -3.36 2.49 -10.73
N SER A 193 -4.14 3.39 -11.34
CA SER A 193 -5.35 3.98 -10.73
C SER A 193 -6.42 2.94 -10.37
N ALA A 194 -6.36 1.73 -10.94
CA ALA A 194 -7.22 0.60 -10.62
C ALA A 194 -6.97 -0.02 -9.23
N ALA A 195 -5.87 0.35 -8.56
CA ALA A 195 -5.55 -0.13 -7.22
C ALA A 195 -6.56 0.35 -6.18
N GLY A 196 -6.88 -0.50 -5.19
CA GLY A 196 -7.69 -0.14 -4.04
C GLY A 196 -6.91 0.66 -2.99
N GLY A 197 -7.62 1.47 -2.21
CA GLY A 197 -7.03 2.34 -1.22
C GLY A 197 -6.34 3.57 -1.83
N HIS A 198 -5.40 4.14 -1.09
CA HIS A 198 -4.75 5.38 -1.49
C HIS A 198 -3.91 5.24 -2.77
N SER A 199 -4.01 6.26 -3.63
CA SER A 199 -3.01 6.46 -4.67
C SER A 199 -1.67 6.82 -4.02
N GLY A 200 -0.61 6.10 -4.42
CA GLY A 200 0.76 6.37 -3.97
C GLY A 200 1.39 7.61 -4.61
N THR A 201 0.62 8.40 -5.35
CA THR A 201 1.12 9.57 -6.09
C THR A 201 1.82 10.59 -5.21
N PHE A 202 2.85 11.22 -5.76
CA PHE A 202 3.56 12.34 -5.12
C PHE A 202 2.79 13.67 -5.26
N THR A 203 1.82 13.71 -6.18
CA THR A 203 1.01 14.91 -6.51
C THR A 203 -0.49 14.68 -6.23
N PRO A 204 -0.90 14.56 -4.95
CA PRO A 204 -2.25 14.12 -4.58
C PRO A 204 -3.38 15.05 -5.05
N LYS A 205 -3.10 16.33 -5.32
CA LYS A 205 -4.09 17.28 -5.89
C LYS A 205 -4.39 17.04 -7.37
N GLN A 206 -3.58 16.19 -8.03
CA GLN A 206 -3.81 15.78 -9.41
C GLN A 206 -4.44 14.38 -9.40
N PRO A 207 -5.62 14.21 -10.02
CA PRO A 207 -6.24 12.89 -10.11
C PRO A 207 -5.28 11.87 -10.73
N PRO A 208 -5.23 10.63 -10.23
CA PRO A 208 -4.45 9.57 -10.87
C PRO A 208 -4.90 9.38 -12.30
N ALA A 209 -3.95 9.33 -13.23
CA ALA A 209 -4.28 9.05 -14.64
C ALA A 209 -4.91 7.66 -14.76
N GLU A 210 -5.99 7.56 -15.53
CA GLU A 210 -6.57 6.28 -15.92
C GLU A 210 -5.75 5.69 -17.06
N ALA A 211 -4.85 4.77 -16.73
CA ALA A 211 -4.06 4.03 -17.70
C ALA A 211 -4.08 2.53 -17.37
N PRO A 212 -4.17 1.65 -18.37
CA PRO A 212 -3.98 0.22 -18.16
C PRO A 212 -2.61 -0.05 -17.53
N ILE A 213 -2.56 -0.97 -16.56
CA ILE A 213 -1.31 -1.28 -15.84
C ILE A 213 -0.21 -1.75 -16.79
N ASN A 214 -0.56 -2.52 -17.83
CA ASN A 214 0.40 -3.01 -18.83
C ASN A 214 1.11 -1.87 -19.56
N ASP A 215 0.35 -0.83 -19.96
CA ASP A 215 0.89 0.34 -20.66
C ASP A 215 1.80 1.16 -19.74
N LEU A 216 1.38 1.35 -18.50
CA LEU A 216 2.16 2.08 -17.48
C LEU A 216 3.48 1.35 -17.18
N VAL A 217 3.44 0.04 -16.95
CA VAL A 217 4.63 -0.80 -16.74
C VAL A 217 5.57 -0.73 -17.93
N ALA A 218 5.06 -0.93 -19.14
CA ALA A 218 5.89 -0.86 -20.34
C ALA A 218 6.53 0.53 -20.55
N ALA A 219 5.81 1.60 -20.21
CA ALA A 219 6.34 2.97 -20.29
C ALA A 219 7.44 3.23 -19.23
N VAL A 220 7.24 2.77 -17.99
CA VAL A 220 8.25 2.88 -16.92
C VAL A 220 9.51 2.09 -17.28
N ARG A 221 9.37 0.82 -17.74
CA ARG A 221 10.50 -0.02 -18.16
C ARG A 221 11.35 0.59 -19.27
N ARG A 222 10.74 1.30 -20.22
CA ARG A 222 11.49 2.02 -21.26
C ARG A 222 12.24 3.23 -20.74
N THR A 223 11.88 3.73 -19.57
CA THR A 223 12.38 5.00 -19.03
C THR A 223 13.45 4.80 -17.96
N VAL A 224 13.31 3.79 -17.11
CA VAL A 224 14.22 3.49 -16.00
C VAL A 224 14.65 2.03 -16.03
N GLY A 225 15.91 1.78 -15.60
CA GLY A 225 16.50 0.44 -15.58
C GLY A 225 16.21 -0.39 -14.32
N LEU A 226 15.38 0.13 -13.40
CA LEU A 226 15.08 -0.55 -12.14
C LEU A 226 14.07 -1.69 -12.33
N PRO A 227 14.13 -2.75 -11.49
CA PRO A 227 13.07 -3.76 -11.42
C PRO A 227 11.71 -3.13 -11.12
N VAL A 228 10.65 -3.73 -11.69
CA VAL A 228 9.28 -3.22 -11.60
C VAL A 228 8.35 -4.27 -11.01
N ILE A 229 7.66 -3.91 -9.92
CA ILE A 229 6.54 -4.65 -9.35
C ILE A 229 5.26 -3.96 -9.78
N ALA A 230 4.38 -4.63 -10.52
CA ALA A 230 3.12 -4.06 -10.97
C ALA A 230 2.04 -4.19 -9.90
N ALA A 231 1.26 -3.13 -9.66
CA ALA A 231 0.17 -3.13 -8.70
C ALA A 231 -1.08 -2.41 -9.23
N GLY A 232 -2.26 -2.93 -8.89
CA GLY A 232 -3.55 -2.31 -9.20
C GLY A 232 -4.34 -2.98 -10.32
N GLY A 233 -5.55 -3.44 -9.98
CA GLY A 233 -6.49 -4.07 -10.90
C GLY A 233 -6.20 -5.53 -11.25
N LEU A 234 -5.14 -6.12 -10.69
CA LEU A 234 -4.73 -7.50 -10.97
C LEU A 234 -5.50 -8.48 -10.07
N ALA A 235 -6.32 -9.34 -10.67
CA ALA A 235 -7.20 -10.24 -9.95
C ALA A 235 -7.31 -11.65 -10.55
N THR A 236 -6.74 -11.87 -11.74
CA THR A 236 -6.75 -13.17 -12.44
C THR A 236 -5.34 -13.56 -12.91
N ALA A 237 -5.11 -14.85 -13.13
CA ALA A 237 -3.83 -15.36 -13.65
C ALA A 237 -3.51 -14.80 -15.04
N GLU A 238 -4.54 -14.55 -15.86
CA GLU A 238 -4.41 -13.92 -17.17
C GLU A 238 -3.86 -12.50 -17.10
N GLU A 239 -4.39 -11.69 -16.19
CA GLU A 239 -3.94 -10.30 -15.98
C GLU A 239 -2.51 -10.28 -15.43
N VAL A 240 -2.19 -11.18 -14.48
CA VAL A 240 -0.83 -11.33 -13.94
C VAL A 240 0.15 -11.72 -15.05
N ALA A 241 -0.16 -12.75 -15.84
CA ALA A 241 0.71 -13.15 -16.95
C ALA A 241 0.84 -12.05 -18.02
N ALA A 242 -0.21 -11.26 -18.26
CA ALA A 242 -0.16 -10.16 -19.23
C ALA A 242 0.78 -9.04 -18.77
N VAL A 243 0.75 -8.64 -17.49
CA VAL A 243 1.61 -7.57 -16.98
C VAL A 243 3.06 -8.01 -16.84
N ILE A 244 3.34 -9.29 -16.52
CA ILE A 244 4.70 -9.84 -16.57
C ILE A 244 5.24 -9.79 -18.01
N ARG A 245 4.44 -10.18 -19.01
CA ARG A 245 4.84 -10.02 -20.42
C ARG A 245 5.04 -8.57 -20.86
N ALA A 246 4.35 -7.61 -20.21
CA ALA A 246 4.55 -6.18 -20.44
C ALA A 246 5.86 -5.64 -19.83
N GLY A 247 6.57 -6.43 -19.04
CA GLY A 247 7.88 -6.12 -18.49
C GLY A 247 7.95 -5.95 -16.98
N ALA A 248 6.91 -6.32 -16.23
CA ALA A 248 7.01 -6.41 -14.77
C ALA A 248 7.85 -7.63 -14.36
N ASP A 249 8.65 -7.48 -13.31
CA ASP A 249 9.43 -8.56 -12.70
C ASP A 249 8.61 -9.35 -11.67
N ALA A 250 7.61 -8.69 -11.08
CA ALA A 250 6.65 -9.26 -10.13
C ALA A 250 5.36 -8.44 -10.12
N VAL A 251 4.35 -8.92 -9.40
CA VAL A 251 3.12 -8.19 -9.13
C VAL A 251 2.84 -8.09 -7.64
N ALA A 252 2.12 -7.04 -7.21
CA ALA A 252 1.62 -6.91 -5.85
C ALA A 252 0.09 -6.79 -5.86
N VAL A 253 -0.58 -7.69 -5.15
CA VAL A 253 -2.04 -7.79 -5.09
C VAL A 253 -2.54 -7.51 -3.66
N GLY A 254 -3.57 -6.68 -3.53
CA GLY A 254 -4.16 -6.34 -2.23
C GLY A 254 -5.63 -6.73 -2.17
N THR A 255 -6.47 -6.09 -2.96
CA THR A 255 -7.93 -6.21 -2.90
C THR A 255 -8.44 -7.66 -2.94
N ILE A 256 -7.82 -8.49 -3.75
CA ILE A 256 -8.20 -9.92 -3.86
C ILE A 256 -7.93 -10.70 -2.57
N LEU A 257 -7.02 -10.22 -1.72
CA LEU A 257 -6.68 -10.81 -0.42
C LEU A 257 -7.55 -10.29 0.73
N LEU A 258 -8.37 -9.25 0.52
CA LEU A 258 -9.18 -8.65 1.61
C LEU A 258 -10.17 -9.61 2.26
N ARG A 259 -10.56 -10.68 1.57
CA ARG A 259 -11.46 -11.71 2.09
C ARG A 259 -10.76 -13.02 2.43
N SER A 260 -9.41 -13.07 2.30
CA SER A 260 -8.66 -14.29 2.69
C SER A 260 -8.77 -14.57 4.18
N ASP A 261 -8.53 -15.83 4.55
CA ASP A 261 -8.69 -16.31 5.93
C ASP A 261 -7.79 -15.53 6.91
N GLU A 262 -6.60 -15.14 6.47
CA GLU A 262 -5.60 -14.45 7.30
C GLU A 262 -5.73 -12.92 7.29
N ALA A 263 -6.57 -12.34 6.43
CA ALA A 263 -6.74 -10.89 6.38
C ALA A 263 -7.52 -10.37 7.60
N GLY A 264 -7.05 -9.26 8.18
CA GLY A 264 -7.70 -8.57 9.29
C GLY A 264 -8.84 -7.63 8.87
N THR A 265 -9.38 -7.79 7.68
CA THR A 265 -10.50 -6.99 7.14
C THR A 265 -11.73 -7.16 8.01
N SER A 266 -12.38 -6.06 8.40
CA SER A 266 -13.59 -6.09 9.25
C SER A 266 -14.73 -6.87 8.60
N ALA A 267 -15.61 -7.45 9.42
CA ALA A 267 -16.78 -8.19 8.93
C ALA A 267 -17.68 -7.33 8.03
N THR A 268 -17.85 -6.05 8.38
CA THR A 268 -18.59 -5.06 7.58
C THR A 268 -17.99 -4.88 6.18
N HIS A 269 -16.67 -4.71 6.10
CA HIS A 269 -15.99 -4.55 4.82
C HIS A 269 -16.02 -5.85 3.98
N ARG A 270 -15.84 -7.02 4.62
CA ARG A 270 -15.98 -8.34 3.94
C ARG A 270 -17.38 -8.52 3.37
N ALA A 271 -18.42 -8.13 4.10
CA ALA A 271 -19.82 -8.19 3.65
C ALA A 271 -20.04 -7.29 2.43
N ALA A 272 -19.54 -6.04 2.47
CA ALA A 272 -19.64 -5.11 1.35
C ALA A 272 -18.94 -5.62 0.08
N LEU A 273 -17.76 -6.26 0.22
CA LEU A 273 -17.05 -6.87 -0.92
C LEU A 273 -17.82 -8.06 -1.54
N LYS A 274 -18.65 -8.73 -0.74
CA LYS A 274 -19.44 -9.89 -1.17
C LYS A 274 -20.78 -9.49 -1.82
N ASP A 275 -21.25 -8.26 -1.56
CA ASP A 275 -22.55 -7.79 -2.04
C ASP A 275 -22.59 -7.72 -3.57
N PRO A 276 -23.44 -8.52 -4.25
CA PRO A 276 -23.53 -8.55 -5.70
C PRO A 276 -24.08 -7.26 -6.30
N SER A 277 -24.77 -6.42 -5.52
CA SER A 277 -25.30 -5.13 -5.97
C SER A 277 -24.19 -4.10 -6.21
N ARG A 278 -23.02 -4.26 -5.58
CA ARG A 278 -21.85 -3.39 -5.77
C ARG A 278 -21.11 -3.80 -7.04
N THR A 279 -21.16 -2.94 -8.04
CA THR A 279 -20.70 -3.26 -9.40
C THR A 279 -19.46 -2.50 -9.83
N HIS A 280 -19.08 -1.43 -9.14
CA HIS A 280 -17.98 -0.55 -9.52
C HIS A 280 -17.28 0.05 -8.29
N THR A 281 -16.17 0.72 -8.54
CA THR A 281 -15.41 1.47 -7.53
C THR A 281 -15.32 2.93 -7.94
N VAL A 282 -15.13 3.82 -6.96
CA VAL A 282 -14.93 5.26 -7.16
C VAL A 282 -13.62 5.70 -6.53
N VAL A 283 -13.03 6.78 -7.05
CA VAL A 283 -11.93 7.47 -6.38
C VAL A 283 -12.50 8.62 -5.57
N THR A 284 -12.13 8.70 -4.30
CA THR A 284 -12.58 9.73 -3.37
C THR A 284 -11.42 10.22 -2.51
N HIS A 285 -11.50 11.44 -2.01
CA HIS A 285 -10.63 11.95 -0.96
C HIS A 285 -11.41 12.34 0.31
N ALA A 286 -12.71 12.03 0.35
CA ALA A 286 -13.60 12.41 1.43
C ALA A 286 -13.19 11.89 2.82
N PHE A 287 -12.63 10.68 2.88
CA PHE A 287 -12.24 10.09 4.16
C PHE A 287 -10.90 10.58 4.71
N THR A 288 -9.95 10.90 3.83
CA THR A 288 -8.57 11.11 4.27
C THR A 288 -7.93 12.38 3.74
N GLY A 289 -8.61 13.09 2.82
CA GLY A 289 -8.03 14.25 2.16
C GLY A 289 -7.01 13.91 1.06
N ARG A 290 -6.86 12.61 0.72
CA ARG A 290 -5.95 12.12 -0.31
C ARG A 290 -6.68 11.13 -1.22
N PRO A 291 -6.47 11.13 -2.55
CA PRO A 291 -7.18 10.24 -3.46
C PRO A 291 -7.02 8.77 -3.06
N ALA A 292 -8.14 8.06 -2.97
CA ALA A 292 -8.19 6.65 -2.65
C ALA A 292 -9.37 5.98 -3.36
N ARG A 293 -9.20 4.75 -3.82
CA ARG A 293 -10.26 3.99 -4.50
C ARG A 293 -11.01 3.09 -3.53
N ALA A 294 -12.34 3.15 -3.59
CA ALA A 294 -13.25 2.43 -2.70
C ALA A 294 -14.48 1.91 -3.44
N LEU A 295 -15.23 1.02 -2.80
CA LEU A 295 -16.64 0.80 -3.13
C LEU A 295 -17.43 2.08 -2.78
N PRO A 296 -18.36 2.54 -3.64
CA PRO A 296 -19.20 3.69 -3.33
C PRO A 296 -20.15 3.38 -2.19
N ASN A 297 -20.44 4.39 -1.36
CA ASN A 297 -21.41 4.34 -0.28
C ASN A 297 -22.01 5.73 -0.03
N ALA A 298 -22.92 5.88 0.94
CA ALA A 298 -23.56 7.15 1.24
C ALA A 298 -22.54 8.27 1.53
N PHE A 299 -21.45 7.95 2.26
CA PHE A 299 -20.42 8.93 2.58
C PHE A 299 -19.67 9.41 1.34
N THR A 300 -19.20 8.48 0.49
CA THR A 300 -18.51 8.86 -0.75
C THR A 300 -19.42 9.64 -1.69
N ASN A 301 -20.67 9.20 -1.85
CA ASN A 301 -21.63 9.85 -2.74
C ASN A 301 -21.97 11.28 -2.30
N LYS A 302 -22.01 11.53 -0.99
CA LYS A 302 -22.39 12.83 -0.44
C LYS A 302 -21.21 13.79 -0.33
N TYR A 303 -20.01 13.29 -0.01
CA TYR A 303 -18.91 14.12 0.45
C TYR A 303 -17.69 14.20 -0.48
N SER A 304 -17.58 13.36 -1.52
CA SER A 304 -16.42 13.39 -2.41
C SER A 304 -16.13 14.75 -3.03
N ASP A 305 -17.18 15.45 -3.49
CA ASP A 305 -17.03 16.78 -4.12
C ASP A 305 -16.96 17.93 -3.10
N LEU A 306 -17.23 17.66 -1.82
CA LEU A 306 -17.28 18.65 -0.75
C LEU A 306 -16.02 18.66 0.12
N ALA A 307 -15.27 17.56 0.12
CA ALA A 307 -14.08 17.41 0.94
C ALA A 307 -12.93 18.23 0.38
N PRO A 308 -12.16 18.93 1.21
CA PRO A 308 -10.90 19.54 0.78
C PRO A 308 -9.81 18.47 0.65
N TYR A 309 -8.76 18.80 -0.11
CA TYR A 309 -7.51 18.07 0.00
C TYR A 309 -6.81 18.46 1.31
N GLY A 310 -6.39 17.48 2.11
CA GLY A 310 -5.77 17.76 3.40
C GLY A 310 -5.41 16.47 4.14
N TYR A 311 -4.20 15.96 3.90
CA TYR A 311 -3.71 14.73 4.51
C TYR A 311 -2.48 15.04 5.39
N PRO A 312 -2.43 14.53 6.64
CA PRO A 312 -3.33 13.55 7.27
C PRO A 312 -4.54 14.14 8.01
N ALA A 313 -4.74 15.46 8.01
CA ALA A 313 -5.76 16.12 8.83
C ALA A 313 -7.16 15.50 8.67
N LEU A 314 -7.62 15.26 7.43
CA LEU A 314 -8.93 14.62 7.19
C LEU A 314 -8.95 13.15 7.62
N HIS A 315 -7.82 12.44 7.52
CA HIS A 315 -7.72 11.09 8.06
C HIS A 315 -8.04 11.08 9.55
N HIS A 316 -7.46 11.99 10.33
CA HIS A 316 -7.71 12.12 11.76
C HIS A 316 -9.15 12.53 12.04
N LEU A 317 -9.67 13.53 11.34
CA LEU A 317 -11.05 14.03 11.47
C LEU A 317 -12.08 12.90 11.33
N THR A 318 -11.93 12.05 10.33
CA THR A 318 -12.92 11.00 10.03
C THR A 318 -12.64 9.66 10.73
N SER A 319 -11.49 9.50 11.41
CA SER A 319 -11.06 8.20 11.95
C SER A 319 -12.02 7.65 13.00
N GLY A 320 -12.54 8.51 13.88
CA GLY A 320 -13.53 8.15 14.89
C GLY A 320 -14.83 7.64 14.25
N LEU A 321 -15.38 8.40 13.31
CA LEU A 321 -16.58 8.02 12.56
C LEU A 321 -16.42 6.66 11.87
N ARG A 322 -15.33 6.46 11.15
CA ARG A 322 -15.08 5.19 10.43
C ARG A 322 -14.97 3.98 11.38
N LYS A 323 -14.31 4.16 12.53
CA LYS A 323 -14.20 3.11 13.55
C LYS A 323 -15.57 2.76 14.16
N ALA A 324 -16.37 3.78 14.48
CA ALA A 324 -17.70 3.59 15.05
C ALA A 324 -18.67 2.96 14.05
N ALA A 325 -18.64 3.39 12.79
CA ALA A 325 -19.42 2.79 11.70
C ALA A 325 -19.06 1.30 11.52
N ALA A 326 -17.76 0.96 11.50
CA ALA A 326 -17.31 -0.42 11.42
C ALA A 326 -17.81 -1.28 12.59
N ALA A 327 -17.76 -0.75 13.83
CA ALA A 327 -18.26 -1.44 15.02
C ALA A 327 -19.78 -1.62 15.02
N ALA A 328 -20.52 -0.68 14.43
CA ALA A 328 -21.96 -0.75 14.27
C ALA A 328 -22.43 -1.62 13.08
N GLY A 329 -21.50 -2.11 12.26
CA GLY A 329 -21.82 -2.85 11.03
C GLY A 329 -22.38 -1.96 9.91
N ASP A 330 -22.17 -0.64 10.00
CA ASP A 330 -22.68 0.34 9.03
C ASP A 330 -21.63 0.58 7.92
N GLU A 331 -21.83 -0.03 6.78
CA GLU A 331 -20.96 0.09 5.61
C GLU A 331 -21.07 1.45 4.91
N GLU A 332 -22.14 2.21 5.17
CA GLU A 332 -22.42 3.48 4.50
C GLU A 332 -21.48 4.63 4.95
N TYR A 333 -20.81 4.46 6.10
CA TYR A 333 -19.86 5.43 6.66
C TYR A 333 -18.47 4.86 6.88
N LEU A 334 -18.22 3.65 6.37
CA LEU A 334 -16.91 3.01 6.39
C LEU A 334 -16.16 3.23 5.07
N HIS A 335 -14.85 3.46 5.16
CA HIS A 335 -13.97 3.54 4.00
C HIS A 335 -13.73 2.14 3.41
N LEU A 336 -14.53 1.76 2.45
CA LEU A 336 -14.53 0.44 1.82
C LEU A 336 -13.44 0.36 0.72
N TRP A 337 -12.15 0.45 1.11
CA TRP A 337 -11.06 0.45 0.14
C TRP A 337 -11.06 -0.83 -0.70
N ALA A 338 -11.16 -0.67 -2.02
CA ALA A 338 -11.18 -1.78 -2.96
C ALA A 338 -10.75 -1.31 -4.35
N GLY A 339 -9.92 -2.09 -5.03
CA GLY A 339 -9.59 -1.91 -6.45
C GLY A 339 -10.64 -2.49 -7.36
N THR A 340 -10.47 -2.27 -8.67
CA THR A 340 -11.44 -2.67 -9.70
C THR A 340 -11.68 -4.19 -9.77
N GLY A 341 -10.70 -5.00 -9.34
CA GLY A 341 -10.80 -6.47 -9.31
C GLY A 341 -11.51 -7.05 -8.07
N PHE A 342 -12.20 -6.24 -7.24
CA PHE A 342 -12.76 -6.67 -5.95
C PHE A 342 -13.73 -7.84 -6.04
N ARG A 343 -14.42 -8.04 -7.14
CA ARG A 343 -15.38 -9.14 -7.34
C ARG A 343 -14.72 -10.52 -7.39
N HIS A 344 -13.40 -10.57 -7.60
CA HIS A 344 -12.60 -11.80 -7.57
C HIS A 344 -12.07 -12.16 -6.16
N ALA A 345 -12.31 -11.30 -5.15
CA ALA A 345 -11.93 -11.60 -3.78
C ALA A 345 -12.74 -12.77 -3.23
N THR A 346 -12.08 -13.82 -2.75
CA THR A 346 -12.66 -15.07 -2.29
C THR A 346 -12.31 -15.35 -0.83
N GLU A 347 -13.14 -16.19 -0.17
CA GLU A 347 -12.92 -16.66 1.21
C GLU A 347 -12.14 -17.98 1.14
N GLU A 348 -10.82 -17.88 1.15
CA GLU A 348 -9.88 -19.00 1.09
C GLU A 348 -8.51 -18.57 1.64
N PRO A 349 -7.57 -19.50 1.94
CA PRO A 349 -6.24 -19.16 2.39
C PRO A 349 -5.51 -18.26 1.38
N ALA A 350 -4.83 -17.21 1.87
CA ALA A 350 -4.09 -16.28 1.03
C ALA A 350 -3.02 -16.99 0.16
N ALA A 351 -2.38 -18.03 0.69
CA ALA A 351 -1.42 -18.84 -0.07
C ALA A 351 -2.06 -19.47 -1.33
N ALA A 352 -3.29 -19.95 -1.24
CA ALA A 352 -4.03 -20.53 -2.38
C ALA A 352 -4.35 -19.45 -3.43
N ILE A 353 -4.76 -18.26 -2.98
CA ILE A 353 -5.02 -17.10 -3.88
C ILE A 353 -3.74 -16.73 -4.65
N LEU A 354 -2.61 -16.56 -3.95
CA LEU A 354 -1.35 -16.18 -4.56
C LEU A 354 -0.86 -17.23 -5.56
N THR A 355 -0.93 -18.52 -5.21
CA THR A 355 -0.55 -19.62 -6.10
C THR A 355 -1.42 -19.64 -7.35
N ARG A 356 -2.74 -19.52 -7.22
CA ARG A 356 -3.68 -19.49 -8.36
C ARG A 356 -3.38 -18.33 -9.31
N LEU A 357 -3.02 -17.15 -8.80
CA LEU A 357 -2.67 -16.00 -9.62
C LEU A 357 -1.40 -16.23 -10.46
N ALA A 358 -0.52 -17.12 -10.05
CA ALA A 358 0.70 -17.46 -10.76
C ALA A 358 0.57 -18.63 -11.75
N GLU A 359 -0.57 -19.30 -11.86
CA GLU A 359 -0.75 -20.51 -12.69
C GLU A 359 -0.42 -20.36 -14.17
N LYS A 360 -0.33 -19.12 -14.66
CA LYS A 360 -0.01 -18.82 -16.07
C LYS A 360 1.36 -18.13 -16.29
N LEU A 361 2.22 -18.17 -15.27
CA LEU A 361 3.60 -17.66 -15.34
C LEU A 361 4.57 -18.67 -15.90
#